data_efe8030985f1d5e04be16dcf5349ba60
#
_entry.id   efe8030985f1d5e04be16dcf5349ba60
#
_cell.length_a   1.000
_cell.length_b   1.000
_cell.length_c   1.000
_cell.angle_alpha   90.00
_cell.angle_beta   90.00
_cell.angle_gamma   90.00
#
_symmetry.space_group_name_H-M   'P 1'
#
loop_
_entity.id
_entity.type
_entity.pdbx_description
1 polymer ?
#
loop_
_entity_poly.entity_id
_entity_poly.type
_entity_poly.pdbx_seq_one_letter_code
_entity_poly.pdbx_strand_id
1 'polypeptide(L)'
;MLESRGYCCTTLSNGRDAQEFIRKQAPDLILLDLILPEIDGIQLLDWLRGCNPEIPVIMVTTIHDISTALQAIRRGAYDYILKPFEKDELFHAVGRAWQHRQLVTENKNYQINLQQEVERKTAELTNALDLLTQSYDDTLEALGSPLDLKDMETFGHSQRVTAYTISIAKSVPVPLSYLTVLARGAFLHDIGKMAIPGQILRKPGPLDDPEKQIIRTHCEIGYNMLTRIPFLRDAADIVLAHHEFFDGTGYPRGLCGEQIPLGARIISVANALDAMLSDSPYRKALPMSHAREEIRRGAGTQFDPKIVEVFLSIPENHWIVMRENLGSPFRLTHLKNMGLVPH
;
A
#
# COMPACT_ATOMS: atom_id res chain seq x y z
N MET A 1 -27.66 -53.11 -14.32
CA MET A 1 -28.32 -52.57 -13.10
C MET A 1 -28.17 -51.05 -13.00
N LEU A 2 -26.97 -50.50 -12.95
CA LEU A 2 -26.77 -49.01 -12.87
C LEU A 2 -27.15 -48.30 -14.18
N GLU A 3 -26.87 -48.91 -15.33
CA GLU A 3 -27.22 -48.32 -16.64
C GLU A 3 -28.75 -48.10 -16.81
N SER A 4 -29.57 -48.97 -16.16
CA SER A 4 -31.05 -48.75 -16.18
C SER A 4 -31.49 -47.50 -15.41
N ARG A 5 -30.60 -46.85 -14.67
CA ARG A 5 -30.79 -45.56 -13.97
C ARG A 5 -30.05 -44.42 -14.63
N GLY A 6 -29.50 -44.63 -15.85
CA GLY A 6 -28.84 -43.57 -16.63
C GLY A 6 -27.35 -43.36 -16.33
N TYR A 7 -26.73 -44.23 -15.54
CA TYR A 7 -25.28 -44.20 -15.31
C TYR A 7 -24.54 -44.83 -16.49
N CYS A 8 -23.45 -44.19 -16.95
CA CYS A 8 -22.55 -44.77 -17.92
C CYS A 8 -21.51 -45.62 -17.17
N CYS A 9 -21.49 -46.94 -17.44
CA CYS A 9 -20.67 -47.87 -16.68
C CYS A 9 -19.56 -48.46 -17.56
N THR A 10 -18.32 -48.41 -17.06
CA THR A 10 -17.18 -49.13 -17.63
C THR A 10 -16.74 -50.21 -16.64
N THR A 11 -16.68 -51.46 -17.08
CA THR A 11 -16.28 -52.59 -16.25
C THR A 11 -14.87 -53.02 -16.61
N LEU A 12 -13.99 -53.15 -15.60
CA LEU A 12 -12.60 -53.57 -15.74
C LEU A 12 -12.36 -54.79 -14.84
N SER A 13 -11.53 -55.74 -15.28
CA SER A 13 -11.34 -57.01 -14.62
C SER A 13 -10.12 -57.12 -13.73
N ASN A 14 -9.22 -56.11 -13.78
CA ASN A 14 -8.01 -56.09 -12.96
C ASN A 14 -7.60 -54.67 -12.56
N GLY A 15 -6.75 -54.56 -11.54
CA GLY A 15 -6.36 -53.28 -10.98
C GLY A 15 -5.44 -52.46 -11.88
N ARG A 16 -4.64 -53.08 -12.75
CA ARG A 16 -3.72 -52.37 -13.65
C ARG A 16 -4.47 -51.65 -14.77
N ASP A 17 -5.44 -52.32 -15.40
CA ASP A 17 -6.30 -51.70 -16.41
C ASP A 17 -7.14 -50.56 -15.80
N ALA A 18 -7.56 -50.71 -14.54
CA ALA A 18 -8.24 -49.66 -13.81
C ALA A 18 -7.35 -48.41 -13.62
N GLN A 19 -6.08 -48.57 -13.23
CA GLN A 19 -5.14 -47.48 -13.12
C GLN A 19 -4.90 -46.76 -14.46
N GLU A 20 -4.75 -47.51 -15.54
CA GLU A 20 -4.55 -46.97 -16.88
C GLU A 20 -5.78 -46.19 -17.36
N PHE A 21 -6.97 -46.75 -17.14
CA PHE A 21 -8.23 -46.07 -17.47
C PHE A 21 -8.40 -44.75 -16.69
N ILE A 22 -8.19 -44.78 -15.37
CA ILE A 22 -8.34 -43.60 -14.51
C ILE A 22 -7.36 -42.49 -14.86
N ARG A 23 -6.14 -42.82 -15.31
CA ARG A 23 -5.18 -41.83 -15.80
C ARG A 23 -5.63 -41.14 -17.09
N LYS A 24 -6.33 -41.83 -17.97
CA LYS A 24 -6.84 -41.33 -19.23
C LYS A 24 -8.15 -40.57 -19.08
N GLN A 25 -9.03 -41.11 -18.25
CA GLN A 25 -10.38 -40.58 -18.05
C GLN A 25 -10.80 -40.80 -16.60
N ALA A 26 -10.83 -39.74 -15.81
CA ALA A 26 -11.27 -39.81 -14.43
C ALA A 26 -12.78 -40.07 -14.34
N PRO A 27 -13.23 -41.20 -13.75
CA PRO A 27 -14.65 -41.45 -13.53
C PRO A 27 -15.19 -40.59 -12.39
N ASP A 28 -16.51 -40.39 -12.37
CA ASP A 28 -17.17 -39.65 -11.29
C ASP A 28 -17.31 -40.45 -10.00
N LEU A 29 -17.33 -41.81 -10.10
CA LEU A 29 -17.45 -42.73 -8.99
C LEU A 29 -16.84 -44.07 -9.36
N ILE A 30 -16.27 -44.79 -8.39
CA ILE A 30 -15.69 -46.11 -8.56
C ILE A 30 -16.38 -47.08 -7.61
N LEU A 31 -16.87 -48.22 -8.17
CA LEU A 31 -17.21 -49.40 -7.42
C LEU A 31 -16.01 -50.36 -7.49
N LEU A 32 -15.41 -50.65 -6.35
CA LEU A 32 -14.14 -51.36 -6.27
C LEU A 32 -14.29 -52.63 -5.46
N ASP A 33 -14.03 -53.78 -6.10
CA ASP A 33 -13.95 -55.05 -5.36
C ASP A 33 -12.65 -55.09 -4.55
N LEU A 34 -12.73 -55.65 -3.37
CA LEU A 34 -11.57 -55.86 -2.51
C LEU A 34 -10.61 -56.91 -3.12
N ILE A 35 -11.14 -57.97 -3.68
CA ILE A 35 -10.36 -59.05 -4.26
C ILE A 35 -10.25 -58.84 -5.76
N LEU A 36 -9.12 -58.35 -6.21
CA LEU A 36 -8.81 -58.14 -7.62
C LEU A 36 -7.55 -58.93 -8.01
N PRO A 37 -7.44 -59.41 -9.27
CA PRO A 37 -6.19 -59.95 -9.79
C PRO A 37 -5.10 -58.88 -9.85
N GLU A 38 -3.86 -59.25 -9.63
CA GLU A 38 -2.62 -58.46 -9.75
C GLU A 38 -2.44 -57.38 -8.69
N ILE A 39 -3.42 -56.54 -8.44
CA ILE A 39 -3.37 -55.44 -7.47
C ILE A 39 -4.58 -55.57 -6.55
N ASP A 40 -4.35 -55.64 -5.24
CA ASP A 40 -5.42 -55.66 -4.23
C ASP A 40 -6.24 -54.36 -4.27
N GLY A 41 -7.55 -54.47 -4.02
CA GLY A 41 -8.47 -53.33 -4.01
C GLY A 41 -8.07 -52.25 -3.01
N ILE A 42 -7.48 -52.61 -1.86
CA ILE A 42 -6.94 -51.64 -0.89
C ILE A 42 -5.73 -50.90 -1.47
N GLN A 43 -4.83 -51.58 -2.16
CA GLN A 43 -3.67 -50.94 -2.81
C GLN A 43 -4.11 -50.00 -3.93
N LEU A 44 -5.15 -50.36 -4.69
CA LEU A 44 -5.73 -49.51 -5.71
C LEU A 44 -6.40 -48.24 -5.08
N LEU A 45 -7.09 -48.42 -3.96
CA LEU A 45 -7.66 -47.31 -3.21
C LEU A 45 -6.58 -46.34 -2.72
N ASP A 46 -5.49 -46.83 -2.12
CA ASP A 46 -4.38 -46.03 -1.65
C ASP A 46 -3.73 -45.20 -2.79
N TRP A 47 -3.49 -45.87 -3.93
CA TRP A 47 -2.99 -45.23 -5.13
C TRP A 47 -3.93 -44.10 -5.61
N LEU A 48 -5.24 -44.39 -5.61
CA LEU A 48 -6.27 -43.45 -6.06
C LEU A 48 -6.34 -42.21 -5.14
N ARG A 49 -6.19 -42.38 -3.82
CA ARG A 49 -6.12 -41.28 -2.86
C ARG A 49 -4.92 -40.40 -3.09
N GLY A 50 -3.80 -40.94 -3.58
CA GLY A 50 -2.60 -40.18 -3.95
C GLY A 50 -2.74 -39.33 -5.22
N CYS A 51 -3.53 -39.79 -6.21
CA CYS A 51 -3.62 -39.10 -7.51
C CYS A 51 -4.97 -38.40 -7.76
N ASN A 52 -6.09 -38.94 -7.26
CA ASN A 52 -7.44 -38.42 -7.44
C ASN A 52 -8.27 -38.55 -6.15
N PRO A 53 -7.95 -37.79 -5.08
CA PRO A 53 -8.59 -37.93 -3.77
C PRO A 53 -10.09 -37.59 -3.78
N GLU A 54 -10.56 -36.87 -4.77
CA GLU A 54 -11.94 -36.40 -4.85
C GLU A 54 -12.92 -37.43 -5.42
N ILE A 55 -12.44 -38.52 -6.10
CA ILE A 55 -13.32 -39.52 -6.67
C ILE A 55 -13.87 -40.42 -5.56
N PRO A 56 -15.17 -40.46 -5.31
CA PRO A 56 -15.73 -41.38 -4.32
C PRO A 56 -15.55 -42.81 -4.74
N VAL A 57 -15.06 -43.65 -3.83
CA VAL A 57 -14.87 -45.10 -4.02
C VAL A 57 -15.78 -45.81 -3.06
N ILE A 58 -16.65 -46.66 -3.60
CA ILE A 58 -17.47 -47.58 -2.83
C ILE A 58 -16.83 -48.96 -2.95
N MET A 59 -16.42 -49.55 -1.83
CA MET A 59 -15.89 -50.91 -1.80
C MET A 59 -17.03 -51.90 -1.87
N VAL A 60 -16.90 -52.90 -2.74
CA VAL A 60 -17.91 -53.99 -2.93
C VAL A 60 -17.25 -55.33 -2.67
N THR A 61 -17.60 -56.03 -1.60
CA THR A 61 -16.83 -57.19 -1.15
C THR A 61 -17.71 -58.33 -0.64
N THR A 62 -17.19 -59.58 -0.71
CA THR A 62 -17.79 -60.74 -0.09
C THR A 62 -17.30 -61.02 1.33
N ILE A 63 -16.32 -60.25 1.81
CA ILE A 63 -15.71 -60.46 3.12
C ILE A 63 -16.60 -59.81 4.19
N HIS A 64 -17.12 -60.64 5.09
CA HIS A 64 -17.95 -60.21 6.22
C HIS A 64 -17.14 -59.74 7.43
N ASP A 65 -15.85 -59.44 7.26
CA ASP A 65 -15.02 -58.96 8.35
C ASP A 65 -15.13 -57.43 8.51
N ILE A 66 -15.72 -57.02 9.62
CA ILE A 66 -15.88 -55.60 10.00
C ILE A 66 -14.54 -54.87 10.04
N SER A 67 -13.46 -55.57 10.38
CA SER A 67 -12.12 -54.95 10.46
C SER A 67 -11.64 -54.46 9.10
N THR A 68 -11.90 -55.24 8.05
CA THR A 68 -11.55 -54.92 6.65
C THR A 68 -12.38 -53.74 6.11
N ALA A 69 -13.68 -53.70 6.42
CA ALA A 69 -14.54 -52.58 6.05
C ALA A 69 -14.10 -51.29 6.71
N LEU A 70 -13.81 -51.33 8.01
CA LEU A 70 -13.29 -50.17 8.76
C LEU A 70 -11.91 -49.72 8.24
N GLN A 71 -11.06 -50.65 7.83
CA GLN A 71 -9.77 -50.35 7.22
C GLN A 71 -9.95 -49.60 5.90
N ALA A 72 -10.87 -50.02 5.04
CA ALA A 72 -11.15 -49.34 3.78
C ALA A 72 -11.66 -47.91 3.99
N ILE A 73 -12.58 -47.71 4.93
CA ILE A 73 -13.09 -46.38 5.28
C ILE A 73 -11.96 -45.47 5.83
N ARG A 74 -11.10 -46.00 6.74
CA ARG A 74 -9.94 -45.24 7.26
C ARG A 74 -8.94 -44.83 6.17
N ARG A 75 -8.86 -45.64 5.10
CA ARG A 75 -8.00 -45.35 3.93
C ARG A 75 -8.69 -44.47 2.89
N GLY A 76 -9.89 -44.00 3.20
CA GLY A 76 -10.59 -43.01 2.39
C GLY A 76 -11.63 -43.61 1.42
N ALA A 77 -12.04 -44.83 1.55
CA ALA A 77 -13.25 -45.27 0.87
C ALA A 77 -14.44 -44.45 1.34
N TYR A 78 -15.32 -44.08 0.41
CA TYR A 78 -16.51 -43.28 0.72
C TYR A 78 -17.55 -44.12 1.46
N ASP A 79 -17.74 -45.39 1.00
CA ASP A 79 -18.70 -46.34 1.57
C ASP A 79 -18.26 -47.76 1.25
N TYR A 80 -18.95 -48.77 1.82
CA TYR A 80 -18.76 -50.16 1.46
C TYR A 80 -20.10 -50.88 1.36
N ILE A 81 -20.17 -51.94 0.51
CA ILE A 81 -21.35 -52.76 0.29
C ILE A 81 -20.92 -54.23 0.35
N LEU A 82 -21.68 -55.07 1.07
CA LEU A 82 -21.45 -56.49 1.21
C LEU A 82 -22.22 -57.29 0.13
N LYS A 83 -21.54 -58.22 -0.53
CA LYS A 83 -22.19 -59.22 -1.43
C LYS A 83 -22.72 -60.41 -0.63
N PRO A 84 -23.94 -60.91 -0.93
CA PRO A 84 -24.89 -60.38 -1.89
C PRO A 84 -25.63 -59.18 -1.39
N PHE A 85 -25.85 -58.17 -2.26
CA PHE A 85 -26.58 -56.94 -1.94
C PHE A 85 -27.88 -56.82 -2.74
N GLU A 86 -28.84 -56.09 -2.19
CA GLU A 86 -30.05 -55.73 -2.89
C GLU A 86 -29.82 -54.51 -3.82
N LYS A 87 -30.69 -54.42 -4.86
CA LYS A 87 -30.59 -53.32 -5.85
C LYS A 87 -30.70 -51.94 -5.19
N ASP A 88 -31.59 -51.83 -4.23
CA ASP A 88 -31.85 -50.52 -3.56
C ASP A 88 -30.67 -50.08 -2.70
N GLU A 89 -29.98 -51.04 -2.05
CA GLU A 89 -28.77 -50.75 -1.28
C GLU A 89 -27.66 -50.12 -2.16
N LEU A 90 -27.40 -50.75 -3.32
CA LEU A 90 -26.43 -50.23 -4.29
C LEU A 90 -26.85 -48.84 -4.80
N PHE A 91 -28.11 -48.66 -5.15
CA PHE A 91 -28.60 -47.36 -5.65
C PHE A 91 -28.49 -46.25 -4.61
N HIS A 92 -28.81 -46.55 -3.35
CA HIS A 92 -28.65 -45.59 -2.27
C HIS A 92 -27.20 -45.20 -2.03
N ALA A 93 -26.28 -46.15 -2.01
CA ALA A 93 -24.86 -45.86 -1.84
C ALA A 93 -24.29 -45.05 -3.00
N VAL A 94 -24.60 -45.45 -4.24
CA VAL A 94 -24.17 -44.70 -5.44
C VAL A 94 -24.77 -43.29 -5.47
N GLY A 95 -26.06 -43.13 -5.12
CA GLY A 95 -26.72 -41.83 -5.06
C GLY A 95 -26.07 -40.89 -4.07
N ARG A 96 -25.77 -41.37 -2.84
CA ARG A 96 -25.05 -40.56 -1.83
C ARG A 96 -23.65 -40.17 -2.30
N ALA A 97 -22.90 -41.11 -2.87
CA ALA A 97 -21.55 -40.85 -3.36
C ALA A 97 -21.53 -39.85 -4.53
N TRP A 98 -22.50 -40.00 -5.45
CA TRP A 98 -22.68 -39.07 -6.56
C TRP A 98 -23.00 -37.65 -6.07
N GLN A 99 -23.95 -37.50 -5.16
CA GLN A 99 -24.31 -36.22 -4.58
C GLN A 99 -23.11 -35.56 -3.86
N HIS A 100 -22.35 -36.35 -3.10
CA HIS A 100 -21.11 -35.87 -2.48
C HIS A 100 -20.11 -35.37 -3.52
N ARG A 101 -19.90 -36.11 -4.62
CA ARG A 101 -19.00 -35.71 -5.72
C ARG A 101 -19.43 -34.40 -6.35
N GLN A 102 -20.72 -34.20 -6.58
CA GLN A 102 -21.24 -32.95 -7.12
C GLN A 102 -20.96 -31.79 -6.19
N LEU A 103 -21.25 -31.90 -4.89
CA LEU A 103 -21.01 -30.87 -3.91
C LEU A 103 -19.51 -30.49 -3.79
N VAL A 104 -18.63 -31.49 -3.82
CA VAL A 104 -17.17 -31.20 -3.79
C VAL A 104 -16.73 -30.44 -5.03
N THR A 105 -17.23 -30.85 -6.21
CA THR A 105 -16.89 -30.23 -7.50
C THR A 105 -17.44 -28.77 -7.55
N GLU A 106 -18.69 -28.56 -7.15
CA GLU A 106 -19.31 -27.23 -7.07
C GLU A 106 -18.57 -26.31 -6.09
N ASN A 107 -18.22 -26.82 -4.91
CA ASN A 107 -17.48 -26.05 -3.92
C ASN A 107 -16.11 -25.61 -4.46
N LYS A 108 -15.39 -26.53 -5.12
CA LYS A 108 -14.10 -26.22 -5.74
C LYS A 108 -14.22 -25.15 -6.82
N ASN A 109 -15.20 -25.29 -7.71
CA ASN A 109 -15.45 -24.29 -8.75
C ASN A 109 -15.84 -22.92 -8.14
N TYR A 110 -16.65 -22.93 -7.08
CA TYR A 110 -17.01 -21.72 -6.37
C TYR A 110 -15.79 -21.04 -5.73
N GLN A 111 -14.90 -21.81 -5.10
CA GLN A 111 -13.66 -21.29 -4.53
C GLN A 111 -12.75 -20.66 -5.59
N ILE A 112 -12.57 -21.32 -6.75
CA ILE A 112 -11.77 -20.78 -7.86
C ILE A 112 -12.36 -19.46 -8.37
N ASN A 113 -13.66 -19.41 -8.59
CA ASN A 113 -14.34 -18.22 -9.07
C ASN A 113 -14.25 -17.06 -8.05
N LEU A 114 -14.44 -17.37 -6.76
CA LEU A 114 -14.34 -16.39 -5.69
C LEU A 114 -12.92 -15.80 -5.61
N GLN A 115 -11.90 -16.66 -5.73
CA GLN A 115 -10.51 -16.22 -5.74
C GLN A 115 -10.22 -15.27 -6.91
N GLN A 116 -10.66 -15.62 -8.11
CA GLN A 116 -10.51 -14.76 -9.29
C GLN A 116 -11.23 -13.43 -9.12
N GLU A 117 -12.43 -13.43 -8.53
CA GLU A 117 -13.17 -12.19 -8.27
C GLU A 117 -12.47 -11.31 -7.22
N VAL A 118 -11.94 -11.89 -6.15
CA VAL A 118 -11.15 -11.17 -5.14
C VAL A 118 -9.91 -10.52 -5.78
N GLU A 119 -9.16 -11.28 -6.60
CA GLU A 119 -7.98 -10.75 -7.29
C GLU A 119 -8.35 -9.59 -8.23
N ARG A 120 -9.42 -9.74 -9.03
CA ARG A 120 -9.92 -8.68 -9.90
C ARG A 120 -10.34 -7.43 -9.12
N LYS A 121 -11.12 -7.60 -8.04
CA LYS A 121 -11.58 -6.48 -7.20
C LYS A 121 -10.43 -5.78 -6.49
N THR A 122 -9.42 -6.53 -6.05
CA THR A 122 -8.23 -5.96 -5.42
C THR A 122 -7.45 -5.10 -6.42
N ALA A 123 -7.26 -5.58 -7.65
CA ALA A 123 -6.60 -4.82 -8.71
C ALA A 123 -7.38 -3.54 -9.09
N GLU A 124 -8.71 -3.63 -9.23
CA GLU A 124 -9.58 -2.46 -9.50
C GLU A 124 -9.46 -1.42 -8.39
N LEU A 125 -9.50 -1.85 -7.12
CA LEU A 125 -9.38 -0.95 -5.97
C LEU A 125 -8.01 -0.28 -5.90
N THR A 126 -6.93 -1.02 -6.13
CA THR A 126 -5.57 -0.48 -6.16
C THR A 126 -5.44 0.60 -7.24
N ASN A 127 -5.89 0.31 -8.47
CA ASN A 127 -5.87 1.28 -9.56
C ASN A 127 -6.71 2.54 -9.25
N ALA A 128 -7.86 2.39 -8.61
CA ALA A 128 -8.70 3.53 -8.23
C ALA A 128 -8.03 4.40 -7.15
N LEU A 129 -7.35 3.78 -6.17
CA LEU A 129 -6.59 4.49 -5.15
C LEU A 129 -5.39 5.25 -5.75
N ASP A 130 -4.68 4.65 -6.71
CA ASP A 130 -3.56 5.30 -7.39
C ASP A 130 -4.02 6.52 -8.19
N LEU A 131 -5.11 6.39 -8.95
CA LEU A 131 -5.71 7.52 -9.68
C LEU A 131 -6.18 8.64 -8.75
N LEU A 132 -6.78 8.29 -7.61
CA LEU A 132 -7.22 9.27 -6.62
C LEU A 132 -6.03 10.01 -6.02
N THR A 133 -4.97 9.29 -5.66
CA THR A 133 -3.74 9.87 -5.11
C THR A 133 -3.09 10.80 -6.13
N GLN A 134 -3.02 10.40 -7.41
CA GLN A 134 -2.49 11.24 -8.47
C GLN A 134 -3.34 12.51 -8.66
N SER A 135 -4.66 12.40 -8.64
CA SER A 135 -5.56 13.56 -8.74
C SER A 135 -5.37 14.56 -7.59
N TYR A 136 -5.09 14.07 -6.39
CA TYR A 136 -4.75 14.94 -5.27
C TYR A 136 -3.42 15.66 -5.48
N ASP A 137 -2.38 14.93 -5.92
CA ASP A 137 -1.07 15.51 -6.20
C ASP A 137 -1.15 16.57 -7.31
N ASP A 138 -1.86 16.29 -8.41
CA ASP A 138 -2.10 17.25 -9.50
C ASP A 138 -2.85 18.50 -9.02
N THR A 139 -3.82 18.34 -8.11
CA THR A 139 -4.57 19.45 -7.51
C THR A 139 -3.66 20.32 -6.65
N LEU A 140 -2.77 19.71 -5.85
CA LEU A 140 -1.78 20.44 -5.04
C LEU A 140 -0.83 21.25 -5.91
N GLU A 141 -0.32 20.69 -7.00
CA GLU A 141 0.55 21.38 -7.95
C GLU A 141 -0.15 22.58 -8.60
N ALA A 142 -1.43 22.39 -8.97
CA ALA A 142 -2.23 23.47 -9.54
C ALA A 142 -2.48 24.64 -8.54
N LEU A 143 -2.52 24.34 -7.24
CA LEU A 143 -2.64 25.34 -6.18
C LEU A 143 -1.32 26.02 -5.84
N GLY A 144 -0.21 25.29 -5.86
CA GLY A 144 1.12 25.81 -5.50
C GLY A 144 1.76 26.67 -6.59
N SER A 145 1.59 26.33 -7.86
CA SER A 145 2.22 27.06 -8.97
C SER A 145 1.85 28.56 -9.06
N PRO A 146 0.59 28.99 -8.86
CA PRO A 146 0.23 30.41 -8.80
C PRO A 146 0.81 31.14 -7.58
N LEU A 147 1.11 30.42 -6.50
CA LEU A 147 1.67 31.00 -5.27
C LEU A 147 3.09 31.51 -5.48
N ASP A 148 3.98 30.67 -6.05
CA ASP A 148 5.36 31.07 -6.37
C ASP A 148 5.40 32.33 -7.27
N LEU A 149 4.43 32.46 -8.20
CA LEU A 149 4.32 33.64 -9.08
C LEU A 149 3.84 34.89 -8.36
N LYS A 150 3.02 34.78 -7.30
CA LYS A 150 2.45 35.91 -6.58
C LYS A 150 3.46 36.56 -5.63
N ASP A 151 4.28 35.74 -4.98
CA ASP A 151 5.15 36.15 -3.88
C ASP A 151 6.53 36.67 -4.34
N MET A 152 6.81 36.72 -5.65
CA MET A 152 8.16 37.03 -6.19
C MET A 152 9.27 36.08 -5.64
N GLU A 153 8.90 34.97 -5.04
CA GLU A 153 9.86 33.93 -4.71
C GLU A 153 10.43 33.30 -5.99
N THR A 154 11.62 32.78 -5.92
CA THR A 154 12.22 32.14 -7.09
C THR A 154 11.37 30.96 -7.51
N PHE A 155 11.03 30.88 -8.81
CA PHE A 155 10.27 29.79 -9.38
C PHE A 155 10.73 28.44 -8.85
N GLY A 156 9.79 27.60 -8.38
CA GLY A 156 10.07 26.32 -7.80
C GLY A 156 10.51 26.32 -6.33
N HIS A 157 10.33 27.42 -5.60
CA HIS A 157 10.63 27.50 -4.16
C HIS A 157 9.92 26.41 -3.36
N SER A 158 8.59 26.34 -3.47
CA SER A 158 7.77 25.32 -2.77
C SER A 158 8.24 23.90 -3.05
N GLN A 159 8.69 23.63 -4.29
CA GLN A 159 9.22 22.33 -4.70
C GLN A 159 10.58 22.03 -4.04
N ARG A 160 11.50 22.98 -4.03
CA ARG A 160 12.83 22.82 -3.41
C ARG A 160 12.71 22.66 -1.89
N VAL A 161 11.90 23.46 -1.23
CA VAL A 161 11.63 23.35 0.21
C VAL A 161 11.05 21.97 0.53
N THR A 162 10.13 21.45 -0.30
CA THR A 162 9.57 20.10 -0.13
C THR A 162 10.66 19.03 -0.25
N ALA A 163 11.49 19.09 -1.28
CA ALA A 163 12.56 18.12 -1.49
C ALA A 163 13.59 18.12 -0.34
N TYR A 164 13.99 19.31 0.12
CA TYR A 164 14.89 19.47 1.26
C TYR A 164 14.27 18.92 2.55
N THR A 165 12.99 19.23 2.80
CA THR A 165 12.23 18.71 3.95
C THR A 165 12.22 17.19 3.97
N ILE A 166 11.89 16.56 2.86
CA ILE A 166 11.84 15.10 2.77
C ILE A 166 13.24 14.49 2.92
N SER A 167 14.28 15.13 2.38
CA SER A 167 15.65 14.66 2.53
C SER A 167 16.11 14.68 4.01
N ILE A 168 15.81 15.73 4.75
CA ILE A 168 16.07 15.80 6.20
C ILE A 168 15.25 14.73 6.92
N ALA A 169 13.94 14.65 6.63
CA ALA A 169 13.02 13.75 7.31
C ALA A 169 13.39 12.26 7.19
N LYS A 170 13.99 11.84 6.07
CA LYS A 170 14.49 10.47 5.89
C LYS A 170 15.61 10.07 6.84
N SER A 171 16.33 11.05 7.37
CA SER A 171 17.38 10.83 8.36
C SER A 171 16.88 11.00 9.80
N VAL A 172 15.58 11.23 9.98
CA VAL A 172 14.90 11.30 11.29
C VAL A 172 13.99 10.07 11.43
N PRO A 173 13.86 9.45 12.61
CA PRO A 173 13.00 8.30 12.80
C PRO A 173 11.51 8.69 12.77
N VAL A 174 10.94 8.80 11.55
CA VAL A 174 9.53 9.10 11.32
C VAL A 174 8.86 7.98 10.52
N PRO A 175 7.57 7.70 10.75
CA PRO A 175 6.82 6.75 9.93
C PRO A 175 6.77 7.18 8.46
N LEU A 176 6.80 6.23 7.52
CA LEU A 176 6.71 6.54 6.07
C LEU A 176 5.43 7.32 5.71
N SER A 177 4.31 7.03 6.38
CA SER A 177 3.04 7.77 6.20
C SER A 177 3.17 9.26 6.55
N TYR A 178 4.07 9.60 7.48
CA TYR A 178 4.30 10.99 7.86
C TYR A 178 5.06 11.78 6.80
N LEU A 179 5.85 11.12 5.94
CA LEU A 179 6.54 11.78 4.83
C LEU A 179 5.56 12.43 3.83
N THR A 180 4.40 11.82 3.62
CA THR A 180 3.34 12.41 2.77
C THR A 180 2.76 13.67 3.41
N VAL A 181 2.52 13.66 4.72
CA VAL A 181 2.06 14.84 5.47
C VAL A 181 3.08 15.95 5.41
N LEU A 182 4.37 15.63 5.61
CA LEU A 182 5.48 16.57 5.50
C LEU A 182 5.59 17.19 4.12
N ALA A 183 5.50 16.36 3.05
CA ALA A 183 5.57 16.85 1.68
C ALA A 183 4.45 17.84 1.39
N ARG A 184 3.22 17.54 1.80
CA ARG A 184 2.06 18.42 1.64
C ARG A 184 2.21 19.71 2.44
N GLY A 185 2.64 19.60 3.70
CA GLY A 185 2.91 20.75 4.56
C GLY A 185 4.00 21.68 4.00
N ALA A 186 5.11 21.11 3.54
CA ALA A 186 6.20 21.86 2.94
C ALA A 186 5.80 22.52 1.61
N PHE A 187 5.03 21.82 0.78
CA PHE A 187 4.59 22.36 -0.50
C PHE A 187 3.61 23.51 -0.38
N LEU A 188 2.77 23.47 0.66
CA LEU A 188 1.70 24.44 0.89
C LEU A 188 1.99 25.40 2.06
N HIS A 189 3.22 25.40 2.63
CA HIS A 189 3.50 26.19 3.85
C HIS A 189 3.09 27.66 3.73
N ASP A 190 3.23 28.22 2.55
CA ASP A 190 2.95 29.63 2.24
C ASP A 190 1.60 29.87 1.57
N ILE A 191 0.70 28.87 1.46
CA ILE A 191 -0.58 29.00 0.74
C ILE A 191 -1.43 30.19 1.23
N GLY A 192 -1.33 30.55 2.49
CA GLY A 192 -2.04 31.70 3.06
C GLY A 192 -1.60 33.04 2.49
N LYS A 193 -0.41 33.19 1.90
CA LYS A 193 0.04 34.38 1.19
C LYS A 193 -0.86 34.78 0.02
N MET A 194 -1.70 33.82 -0.48
CA MET A 194 -2.71 34.15 -1.49
C MET A 194 -3.72 35.19 -1.03
N ALA A 195 -3.98 35.30 0.26
CA ALA A 195 -4.90 36.31 0.80
C ALA A 195 -4.21 37.63 1.15
N ILE A 196 -2.87 37.68 1.14
CA ILE A 196 -2.12 38.90 1.44
C ILE A 196 -2.15 39.87 0.25
N PRO A 197 -2.37 41.20 0.47
CA PRO A 197 -2.37 42.18 -0.61
C PRO A 197 -1.03 42.21 -1.35
N GLY A 198 -1.06 42.17 -2.68
CA GLY A 198 0.14 42.15 -3.52
C GLY A 198 1.03 43.41 -3.37
N GLN A 199 0.47 44.53 -2.93
CA GLN A 199 1.22 45.75 -2.63
C GLN A 199 2.19 45.56 -1.44
N ILE A 200 1.80 44.72 -0.46
CA ILE A 200 2.64 44.41 0.70
C ILE A 200 3.68 43.35 0.33
N LEU A 201 3.26 42.29 -0.34
CA LEU A 201 4.16 41.18 -0.75
C LEU A 201 5.28 41.67 -1.70
N ARG A 202 4.96 42.61 -2.59
CA ARG A 202 5.89 43.15 -3.61
C ARG A 202 6.43 44.53 -3.31
N LYS A 203 6.36 44.98 -2.05
CA LYS A 203 6.87 46.27 -1.65
C LYS A 203 8.39 46.38 -1.87
N PRO A 204 8.89 47.34 -2.65
CA PRO A 204 10.31 47.54 -2.80
C PRO A 204 10.85 48.25 -1.55
N GLY A 205 11.40 47.51 -0.60
CA GLY A 205 11.98 48.02 0.63
C GLY A 205 11.51 47.33 1.89
N PRO A 206 12.00 47.74 3.06
CA PRO A 206 11.63 47.13 4.32
C PRO A 206 10.15 47.32 4.64
N LEU A 207 9.53 46.30 5.21
CA LEU A 207 8.17 46.36 5.72
C LEU A 207 8.12 47.10 7.06
N ASP A 208 7.11 47.93 7.25
CA ASP A 208 6.79 48.47 8.56
C ASP A 208 6.11 47.44 9.47
N ASP A 209 5.90 47.77 10.75
CA ASP A 209 5.38 46.80 11.71
C ASP A 209 3.92 46.42 11.43
N PRO A 210 3.00 47.31 11.00
CA PRO A 210 1.68 46.90 10.53
C PRO A 210 1.72 45.93 9.33
N GLU A 211 2.57 46.18 8.34
CA GLU A 211 2.71 45.32 7.16
C GLU A 211 3.28 43.94 7.54
N LYS A 212 4.27 43.90 8.46
CA LYS A 212 4.78 42.62 9.01
C LYS A 212 3.68 41.84 9.70
N GLN A 213 2.80 42.49 10.47
CA GLN A 213 1.68 41.82 11.12
C GLN A 213 0.71 41.22 10.09
N ILE A 214 0.43 41.98 9.01
CA ILE A 214 -0.42 41.44 7.91
C ILE A 214 0.23 40.21 7.27
N ILE A 215 1.54 40.24 6.96
CA ILE A 215 2.21 39.05 6.40
C ILE A 215 2.14 37.87 7.35
N ARG A 216 2.35 38.07 8.66
CA ARG A 216 2.30 36.96 9.64
C ARG A 216 0.97 36.24 9.69
N THR A 217 -0.12 36.89 9.28
CA THR A 217 -1.45 36.23 9.23
C THR A 217 -1.52 35.08 8.21
N HIS A 218 -0.56 34.97 7.26
CA HIS A 218 -0.61 33.87 6.26
C HIS A 218 -0.57 32.50 6.90
N CYS A 219 0.10 32.32 8.05
CA CYS A 219 0.14 31.03 8.76
C CYS A 219 -1.27 30.60 9.19
N GLU A 220 -2.03 31.50 9.80
CA GLU A 220 -3.42 31.22 10.25
C GLU A 220 -4.38 31.09 9.08
N ILE A 221 -4.21 31.90 8.05
CA ILE A 221 -5.03 31.80 6.83
C ILE A 221 -4.78 30.48 6.15
N GLY A 222 -3.53 30.06 5.97
CA GLY A 222 -3.14 28.77 5.40
C GLY A 222 -3.71 27.62 6.20
N TYR A 223 -3.59 27.64 7.51
CA TYR A 223 -4.20 26.67 8.43
C TYR A 223 -5.71 26.55 8.19
N ASN A 224 -6.43 27.68 8.20
CA ASN A 224 -7.88 27.69 7.99
C ASN A 224 -8.32 27.21 6.60
N MET A 225 -7.49 27.39 5.59
CA MET A 225 -7.73 26.85 4.25
C MET A 225 -7.58 25.31 4.24
N LEU A 226 -6.47 24.80 4.80
CA LEU A 226 -6.12 23.39 4.72
C LEU A 226 -6.98 22.50 5.62
N THR A 227 -7.39 22.97 6.81
CA THR A 227 -8.26 22.21 7.73
C THR A 227 -9.62 21.85 7.15
N ARG A 228 -10.09 22.59 6.12
CA ARG A 228 -11.35 22.33 5.42
C ARG A 228 -11.24 21.16 4.43
N ILE A 229 -10.02 20.75 4.08
CA ILE A 229 -9.73 19.71 3.11
C ILE A 229 -9.28 18.45 3.87
N PRO A 230 -10.08 17.36 3.90
CA PRO A 230 -9.81 16.23 4.79
C PRO A 230 -8.39 15.66 4.69
N PHE A 231 -7.86 15.49 3.48
CA PHE A 231 -6.54 14.89 3.25
C PHE A 231 -5.35 15.84 3.50
N LEU A 232 -5.61 17.13 3.81
CA LEU A 232 -4.60 18.16 4.14
C LEU A 232 -4.63 18.56 5.62
N ARG A 233 -5.60 18.05 6.39
CA ARG A 233 -5.81 18.46 7.78
C ARG A 233 -4.56 18.26 8.64
N ASP A 234 -3.89 17.11 8.48
CA ASP A 234 -2.68 16.79 9.25
C ASP A 234 -1.49 17.68 8.87
N ALA A 235 -1.48 18.21 7.64
CA ALA A 235 -0.47 19.16 7.20
C ALA A 235 -0.74 20.61 7.68
N ALA A 236 -1.98 20.92 8.06
CA ALA A 236 -2.36 22.27 8.47
C ALA A 236 -1.60 22.75 9.72
N ASP A 237 -1.40 21.88 10.71
CA ASP A 237 -0.64 22.22 11.92
C ASP A 237 0.82 22.55 11.61
N ILE A 238 1.41 21.91 10.62
CA ILE A 238 2.75 22.19 10.12
C ILE A 238 2.78 23.60 9.50
N VAL A 239 1.78 23.89 8.64
CA VAL A 239 1.64 25.20 7.98
C VAL A 239 1.43 26.32 8.99
N LEU A 240 0.66 26.08 10.04
CA LEU A 240 0.46 27.06 11.11
C LEU A 240 1.76 27.41 11.83
N ALA A 241 2.65 26.44 12.05
CA ALA A 241 3.79 26.55 12.95
C ALA A 241 5.16 26.72 12.24
N HIS A 242 5.20 26.84 10.91
CA HIS A 242 6.48 26.82 10.18
C HIS A 242 7.37 28.08 10.41
N HIS A 243 6.82 29.12 10.99
CA HIS A 243 7.55 30.34 11.44
C HIS A 243 7.72 30.39 12.96
N GLU A 244 7.40 29.34 13.69
CA GLU A 244 7.79 29.26 15.09
C GLU A 244 9.30 29.05 15.20
N PHE A 245 9.92 29.70 16.17
CA PHE A 245 11.36 29.60 16.48
C PHE A 245 11.55 28.71 17.69
N PHE A 246 12.61 27.93 17.71
CA PHE A 246 12.84 26.92 18.74
C PHE A 246 12.92 27.55 20.15
N ASP A 247 13.37 28.82 20.27
CA ASP A 247 13.43 29.59 21.51
C ASP A 247 12.08 30.22 21.92
N GLY A 248 11.03 30.11 21.11
CA GLY A 248 9.70 30.69 21.38
C GLY A 248 9.53 32.14 20.91
N THR A 249 10.51 32.75 20.24
CA THR A 249 10.41 34.11 19.71
C THR A 249 9.75 34.21 18.34
N GLY A 250 9.32 33.05 17.79
CA GLY A 250 8.62 32.94 16.51
C GLY A 250 7.15 33.37 16.56
N TYR A 251 6.40 32.99 15.52
CA TYR A 251 4.96 33.32 15.39
C TYR A 251 4.22 32.16 14.67
N PRO A 252 2.87 32.06 14.77
CA PRO A 252 1.93 32.99 15.38
C PRO A 252 1.67 32.76 16.88
N ARG A 253 2.04 31.61 17.43
CA ARG A 253 1.67 31.19 18.79
C ARG A 253 2.78 31.31 19.82
N GLY A 254 4.02 31.55 19.40
CA GLY A 254 5.19 31.59 20.27
C GLY A 254 5.50 30.22 20.92
N LEU A 255 5.32 29.12 20.17
CA LEU A 255 5.66 27.80 20.67
C LEU A 255 7.16 27.64 20.83
N CYS A 256 7.58 26.88 21.88
CA CYS A 256 8.98 26.71 22.22
C CYS A 256 9.37 25.21 22.18
N GLY A 257 10.55 24.91 21.67
CA GLY A 257 11.12 23.58 21.72
C GLY A 257 10.27 22.51 21.03
N GLU A 258 10.01 21.41 21.74
CA GLU A 258 9.23 20.27 21.22
C GLU A 258 7.70 20.52 21.17
N GLN A 259 7.21 21.65 21.64
CA GLN A 259 5.83 22.08 21.42
C GLN A 259 5.57 22.40 19.94
N ILE A 260 6.62 22.76 19.20
CA ILE A 260 6.55 22.99 17.76
C ILE A 260 6.42 21.62 17.06
N PRO A 261 5.40 21.40 16.20
CA PRO A 261 5.29 20.16 15.44
C PRO A 261 6.60 19.81 14.74
N LEU A 262 7.01 18.54 14.78
CA LEU A 262 8.27 18.10 14.17
C LEU A 262 8.40 18.51 12.70
N GLY A 263 7.31 18.41 11.94
CA GLY A 263 7.29 18.84 10.53
C GLY A 263 7.63 20.32 10.37
N ALA A 264 7.10 21.17 11.22
CA ALA A 264 7.41 22.61 11.19
C ALA A 264 8.89 22.88 11.52
N ARG A 265 9.46 22.17 12.50
CA ARG A 265 10.90 22.27 12.84
C ARG A 265 11.80 21.84 11.67
N ILE A 266 11.40 20.82 10.91
CA ILE A 266 12.13 20.37 9.72
C ILE A 266 12.00 21.39 8.58
N ILE A 267 10.77 21.87 8.32
CA ILE A 267 10.51 22.85 7.25
C ILE A 267 11.25 24.16 7.51
N SER A 268 11.37 24.63 8.74
CA SER A 268 12.07 25.89 9.04
C SER A 268 13.54 25.85 8.59
N VAL A 269 14.23 24.72 8.75
CA VAL A 269 15.60 24.52 8.25
C VAL A 269 15.63 24.46 6.72
N ALA A 270 14.71 23.72 6.10
CA ALA A 270 14.62 23.58 4.64
C ALA A 270 14.29 24.92 3.96
N ASN A 271 13.36 25.68 4.51
CA ASN A 271 12.96 27.00 4.03
C ASN A 271 14.11 28.03 4.13
N ALA A 272 14.79 28.08 5.29
CA ALA A 272 15.96 28.92 5.47
C ALA A 272 17.09 28.55 4.49
N LEU A 273 17.33 27.27 4.24
CA LEU A 273 18.29 26.82 3.26
C LEU A 273 17.96 27.34 1.86
N ASP A 274 16.72 27.15 1.39
CA ASP A 274 16.31 27.62 0.06
C ASP A 274 16.37 29.14 -0.06
N ALA A 275 15.90 29.86 0.96
CA ALA A 275 15.99 31.32 0.99
C ALA A 275 17.43 31.82 0.90
N MET A 276 18.38 31.17 1.58
CA MET A 276 19.80 31.54 1.52
C MET A 276 20.48 31.23 0.18
N LEU A 277 20.11 30.14 -0.45
CA LEU A 277 20.67 29.68 -1.72
C LEU A 277 20.01 30.30 -2.95
N SER A 278 18.96 31.10 -2.79
CA SER A 278 18.23 31.74 -3.87
C SER A 278 18.54 33.23 -3.95
N ASP A 279 18.62 33.77 -5.18
CA ASP A 279 18.69 35.24 -5.39
C ASP A 279 17.38 35.87 -4.95
N SER A 280 17.45 36.96 -4.21
CA SER A 280 16.31 37.79 -3.86
C SER A 280 16.50 39.19 -4.41
N PRO A 281 15.46 40.06 -4.49
CA PRO A 281 15.60 41.42 -4.96
C PRO A 281 16.65 42.23 -4.20
N TYR A 282 16.98 41.84 -2.97
CA TYR A 282 17.86 42.55 -2.07
C TYR A 282 19.18 41.85 -1.78
N ARG A 283 19.36 40.61 -2.20
CA ARG A 283 20.52 39.82 -1.83
C ARG A 283 20.79 38.69 -2.86
N LYS A 284 22.05 38.56 -3.26
CA LYS A 284 22.56 37.43 -4.02
C LYS A 284 22.55 36.15 -3.19
N ALA A 285 22.40 34.99 -3.85
CA ALA A 285 22.51 33.68 -3.25
C ALA A 285 23.85 33.52 -2.51
N LEU A 286 23.79 32.90 -1.33
CA LEU A 286 24.99 32.56 -0.56
C LEU A 286 25.57 31.25 -1.06
N PRO A 287 26.90 31.05 -0.94
CA PRO A 287 27.50 29.72 -1.11
C PRO A 287 26.93 28.72 -0.10
N MET A 288 26.82 27.45 -0.48
CA MET A 288 26.29 26.37 0.38
C MET A 288 27.00 26.30 1.74
N SER A 289 28.32 26.45 1.76
CA SER A 289 29.09 26.41 3.01
C SER A 289 28.67 27.52 3.97
N HIS A 290 28.35 28.75 3.48
CA HIS A 290 27.85 29.83 4.30
C HIS A 290 26.42 29.56 4.81
N ALA A 291 25.54 29.05 3.97
CA ALA A 291 24.18 28.68 4.38
C ALA A 291 24.19 27.63 5.50
N ARG A 292 25.06 26.62 5.38
CA ARG A 292 25.25 25.60 6.44
C ARG A 292 25.74 26.19 7.75
N GLU A 293 26.65 27.15 7.69
CA GLU A 293 27.17 27.81 8.89
C GLU A 293 26.10 28.70 9.57
N GLU A 294 25.30 29.44 8.80
CA GLU A 294 24.20 30.23 9.34
C GLU A 294 23.14 29.31 10.01
N ILE A 295 22.78 28.18 9.40
CA ILE A 295 21.86 27.21 10.01
C ILE A 295 22.47 26.64 11.31
N ARG A 296 23.78 26.36 11.34
CA ARG A 296 24.47 25.90 12.55
C ARG A 296 24.40 26.93 13.67
N ARG A 297 24.61 28.21 13.36
CA ARG A 297 24.53 29.30 14.35
C ARG A 297 23.13 29.49 14.91
N GLY A 298 22.11 29.23 14.11
CA GLY A 298 20.71 29.33 14.52
C GLY A 298 20.23 28.15 15.37
N ALA A 299 21.06 27.13 15.62
CA ALA A 299 20.69 26.00 16.45
C ALA A 299 20.38 26.41 17.90
N GLY A 300 19.23 26.00 18.42
CA GLY A 300 18.77 26.33 19.78
C GLY A 300 18.08 27.70 19.88
N THR A 301 18.13 28.52 18.85
CA THR A 301 17.38 29.81 18.75
C THR A 301 16.28 29.67 17.70
N GLN A 302 16.60 29.83 16.44
CA GLN A 302 15.64 29.66 15.35
C GLN A 302 15.32 28.22 15.07
N PHE A 303 16.32 27.33 15.09
CA PHE A 303 16.21 25.95 14.64
C PHE A 303 16.37 24.95 15.78
N ASP A 304 15.68 23.81 15.64
CA ASP A 304 15.87 22.64 16.52
C ASP A 304 17.30 22.09 16.36
N PRO A 305 18.10 22.02 17.45
CA PRO A 305 19.46 21.52 17.39
C PRO A 305 19.56 20.10 16.82
N LYS A 306 18.59 19.22 17.12
CA LYS A 306 18.54 17.84 16.61
C LYS A 306 18.36 17.83 15.08
N ILE A 307 17.50 18.69 14.55
CA ILE A 307 17.27 18.79 13.10
C ILE A 307 18.49 19.42 12.41
N VAL A 308 19.12 20.40 13.02
CA VAL A 308 20.37 20.99 12.50
C VAL A 308 21.48 19.94 12.44
N GLU A 309 21.63 19.09 13.45
CA GLU A 309 22.62 18.00 13.46
C GLU A 309 22.36 17.03 12.29
N VAL A 310 21.10 16.60 12.11
CA VAL A 310 20.70 15.75 10.97
C VAL A 310 21.00 16.44 9.65
N PHE A 311 20.63 17.70 9.46
CA PHE A 311 20.92 18.47 8.25
C PHE A 311 22.41 18.53 7.94
N LEU A 312 23.24 18.79 8.95
CA LEU A 312 24.69 18.88 8.81
C LEU A 312 25.36 17.52 8.55
N SER A 313 24.76 16.41 8.94
CA SER A 313 25.24 15.05 8.64
C SER A 313 25.09 14.70 7.16
N ILE A 314 24.15 15.34 6.45
CA ILE A 314 23.95 15.12 5.01
C ILE A 314 25.05 15.83 4.22
N PRO A 315 25.74 15.14 3.28
CA PRO A 315 26.83 15.72 2.51
C PRO A 315 26.38 16.95 1.70
N GLU A 316 27.27 17.95 1.60
CA GLU A 316 26.98 19.20 0.87
C GLU A 316 26.62 18.95 -0.61
N ASN A 317 27.32 18.05 -1.26
CA ASN A 317 27.06 17.69 -2.66
C ASN A 317 25.63 17.14 -2.88
N HIS A 318 25.02 16.52 -1.86
CA HIS A 318 23.64 16.04 -1.96
C HIS A 318 22.66 17.19 -2.22
N TRP A 319 22.83 18.32 -1.53
CA TRP A 319 21.99 19.50 -1.68
C TRP A 319 22.19 20.18 -3.04
N ILE A 320 23.44 20.25 -3.51
CA ILE A 320 23.79 20.85 -4.80
C ILE A 320 23.15 20.05 -5.94
N VAL A 321 23.37 18.73 -5.97
CA VAL A 321 22.80 17.85 -7.00
C VAL A 321 21.27 17.85 -6.98
N MET A 322 20.68 17.85 -5.77
CA MET A 322 19.22 17.92 -5.63
C MET A 322 18.68 19.22 -6.23
N ARG A 323 19.30 20.37 -5.95
CA ARG A 323 18.90 21.68 -6.47
C ARG A 323 19.00 21.75 -7.99
N GLU A 324 20.07 21.23 -8.59
CA GLU A 324 20.27 21.21 -10.04
C GLU A 324 19.22 20.35 -10.75
N ASN A 325 18.83 19.22 -10.15
CA ASN A 325 17.85 18.30 -10.72
C ASN A 325 16.38 18.80 -10.60
N LEU A 326 16.11 19.77 -9.74
CA LEU A 326 14.78 20.38 -9.55
C LEU A 326 14.47 21.52 -10.54
N GLY A 327 15.33 21.78 -11.53
CA GLY A 327 15.19 22.88 -12.50
C GLY A 327 14.18 22.61 -13.66
N SER A 328 13.50 21.46 -13.72
CA SER A 328 12.43 21.17 -14.68
C SER A 328 11.07 21.15 -14.01
N PRO A 329 9.92 21.21 -14.75
CA PRO A 329 8.62 21.18 -14.12
C PRO A 329 8.50 19.93 -13.24
N PHE A 330 8.62 20.19 -11.95
CA PHE A 330 8.63 19.18 -10.90
C PHE A 330 7.19 18.77 -10.60
N ARG A 331 6.93 17.47 -10.55
CA ARG A 331 5.68 16.94 -10.04
C ARG A 331 5.92 16.29 -8.68
N LEU A 332 4.95 16.38 -7.76
CA LEU A 332 4.98 15.61 -6.50
C LEU A 332 5.18 14.11 -6.77
N THR A 333 4.70 13.62 -7.92
CA THR A 333 5.01 12.29 -8.46
C THR A 333 6.50 12.06 -8.70
N HIS A 334 7.30 13.10 -8.95
CA HIS A 334 8.76 12.96 -9.06
C HIS A 334 9.41 12.61 -7.72
N LEU A 335 8.84 13.04 -6.58
CA LEU A 335 9.31 12.60 -5.25
C LEU A 335 9.15 11.09 -5.08
N LYS A 336 8.06 10.51 -5.61
CA LYS A 336 7.86 9.05 -5.66
C LYS A 336 8.92 8.39 -6.55
N ASN A 337 9.15 8.90 -7.75
CA ASN A 337 10.14 8.38 -8.69
C ASN A 337 11.59 8.52 -8.20
N MET A 338 11.88 9.54 -7.39
CA MET A 338 13.17 9.71 -6.72
C MET A 338 13.30 8.87 -5.44
N GLY A 339 12.29 8.04 -5.12
CA GLY A 339 12.25 7.27 -3.89
C GLY A 339 12.16 8.15 -2.63
N LEU A 340 11.71 9.39 -2.78
CA LEU A 340 11.62 10.36 -1.68
C LEU A 340 10.30 10.25 -0.91
N VAL A 341 9.25 9.67 -1.51
CA VAL A 341 7.97 9.36 -0.85
C VAL A 341 7.56 7.93 -1.25
N PRO A 342 6.95 7.12 -0.38
CA PRO A 342 6.45 5.80 -0.73
C PRO A 342 5.37 5.86 -1.81
N HIS A 343 5.28 4.77 -2.60
CA HIS A 343 4.23 4.58 -3.60
C HIS A 343 2.86 4.47 -2.96
#